data_b3e184da7159da827bd3ba1e9ab0a35f
#
_entry.id   b3e184da7159da827bd3ba1e9ab0a35f
#
_cell.length_a   1.000
_cell.length_b   1.000
_cell.length_c   1.000
_cell.angle_alpha   90.00
_cell.angle_beta   90.00
_cell.angle_gamma   90.00
#
_symmetry.space_group_name_H-M   'P 1'
#
loop_
_entity.id
_entity.type
_entity.pdbx_description
1 polymer ?
#
loop_
_entity_poly.entity_id
_entity_poly.type
_entity_poly.pdbx_seq_one_letter_code
_entity_poly.pdbx_strand_id
1 'polypeptide(L)'
;DRNVVGGSACPPSMLAAFKNDYNCDTIHAWGMTETSPLGSANQLKAKHQQLSEQERFKLRLSQGRPPFGVDLRLTDEEKGNHEIARDGEQIGNLQIKGHWIIDSYFGKDESALTTDGWFDTGDIATLDEDGFLCISDRSKDLIKSGGEWISSVELENLAMGHSDILMAAVIAAEHPKWDERPIVIAVKKPDSTVTEQGVLDYYTDKIAKWQIPDRVIFVDSIPLSGTGKMLKRELRAQYGQVLLEQNPV
;
A
#
# COMPACT_ATOMS: atom_id res chain seq x y z
N ASP A 1 -1.95 24.70 -10.81
CA ASP A 1 -0.66 23.99 -10.76
C ASP A 1 -0.90 22.48 -10.64
N ARG A 2 0.14 21.69 -10.89
CA ARG A 2 0.10 20.21 -10.78
C ARG A 2 1.39 19.73 -10.15
N ASN A 3 1.27 18.69 -9.32
CA ASN A 3 2.40 17.90 -8.85
C ASN A 3 2.18 16.41 -9.13
N VAL A 4 3.24 15.62 -9.02
CA VAL A 4 3.18 14.16 -9.13
C VAL A 4 3.72 13.56 -7.84
N VAL A 5 2.98 12.65 -7.25
CA VAL A 5 3.42 11.84 -6.11
C VAL A 5 3.51 10.40 -6.56
N GLY A 6 4.68 9.79 -6.37
CA GLY A 6 4.95 8.40 -6.72
C GLY A 6 6.07 7.81 -5.89
N GLY A 7 6.25 6.49 -5.99
CA GLY A 7 7.28 5.75 -5.23
C GLY A 7 6.91 5.43 -3.78
N SER A 8 5.85 6.03 -3.26
CA SER A 8 5.24 5.73 -1.96
C SER A 8 3.74 6.00 -2.01
N ALA A 9 3.01 5.58 -0.98
CA ALA A 9 1.60 5.92 -0.84
C ALA A 9 1.40 7.45 -0.77
N CYS A 10 0.28 7.94 -1.32
CA CYS A 10 -0.16 9.34 -1.18
C CYS A 10 -1.33 9.38 -0.20
N PRO A 11 -1.10 9.73 1.08
CA PRO A 11 -2.17 9.79 2.05
C PRO A 11 -3.29 10.75 1.64
N PRO A 12 -4.57 10.44 1.95
CA PRO A 12 -5.69 11.32 1.63
C PRO A 12 -5.51 12.75 2.17
N SER A 13 -4.92 12.89 3.36
CA SER A 13 -4.63 14.19 3.98
C SER A 13 -3.64 15.02 3.14
N MET A 14 -2.61 14.40 2.57
CA MET A 14 -1.63 15.07 1.70
C MET A 14 -2.30 15.56 0.41
N LEU A 15 -3.10 14.71 -0.24
CA LEU A 15 -3.82 15.06 -1.46
C LEU A 15 -4.80 16.21 -1.22
N ALA A 16 -5.53 16.17 -0.08
CA ALA A 16 -6.44 17.23 0.33
C ALA A 16 -5.69 18.55 0.61
N ALA A 17 -4.55 18.52 1.32
CA ALA A 17 -3.75 19.70 1.62
C ALA A 17 -3.22 20.37 0.34
N PHE A 18 -2.67 19.61 -0.60
CA PHE A 18 -2.22 20.18 -1.89
C PHE A 18 -3.36 20.87 -2.63
N LYS A 19 -4.57 20.26 -2.62
CA LYS A 19 -5.73 20.86 -3.28
C LYS A 19 -6.24 22.10 -2.57
N ASN A 20 -6.44 22.02 -1.25
CA ASN A 20 -7.12 23.06 -0.48
C ASN A 20 -6.22 24.25 -0.17
N ASP A 21 -4.96 24.01 0.21
CA ASP A 21 -4.06 25.03 0.70
C ASP A 21 -3.24 25.68 -0.44
N TYR A 22 -2.97 24.90 -1.49
CA TYR A 22 -2.10 25.36 -2.60
C TYR A 22 -2.78 25.38 -3.96
N ASN A 23 -4.08 25.00 -4.06
CA ASN A 23 -4.80 24.83 -5.33
C ASN A 23 -3.99 24.03 -6.37
N CYS A 24 -3.34 22.98 -5.90
CA CYS A 24 -2.47 22.12 -6.71
C CYS A 24 -3.12 20.75 -6.89
N ASP A 25 -3.33 20.35 -8.15
CA ASP A 25 -3.86 19.02 -8.47
C ASP A 25 -2.74 18.00 -8.40
N THR A 26 -2.88 17.00 -7.52
CA THR A 26 -1.93 15.91 -7.37
C THR A 26 -2.28 14.77 -8.31
N ILE A 27 -1.29 14.33 -9.08
CA ILE A 27 -1.33 13.10 -9.87
C ILE A 27 -0.64 12.02 -9.05
N HIS A 28 -1.40 11.05 -8.56
CA HIS A 28 -0.83 9.87 -7.92
C HIS A 28 -0.36 8.93 -9.03
N ALA A 29 0.89 8.48 -8.95
CA ALA A 29 1.50 7.61 -9.94
C ALA A 29 2.13 6.40 -9.24
N TRP A 30 2.09 5.26 -9.92
CA TRP A 30 2.77 4.06 -9.48
C TRP A 30 3.76 3.58 -10.54
N GLY A 31 4.84 3.03 -10.04
CA GLY A 31 5.85 2.40 -10.86
C GLY A 31 7.05 1.96 -10.02
N MET A 32 7.96 1.29 -10.69
CA MET A 32 9.16 0.71 -10.10
C MET A 32 10.30 0.74 -11.14
N THR A 33 11.49 0.35 -10.76
CA THR A 33 12.63 0.30 -11.70
C THR A 33 12.29 -0.59 -12.90
N GLU A 34 11.63 -1.68 -12.66
CA GLU A 34 11.20 -2.66 -13.65
C GLU A 34 10.14 -2.12 -14.63
N THR A 35 9.53 -0.99 -14.34
CA THR A 35 8.55 -0.31 -15.23
C THR A 35 9.09 0.96 -15.88
N SER A 36 10.38 1.27 -15.76
CA SER A 36 11.20 2.31 -16.44
C SER A 36 10.63 3.74 -16.47
N PRO A 37 10.18 4.39 -15.42
CA PRO A 37 9.73 3.86 -14.14
C PRO A 37 8.20 3.74 -14.02
N LEU A 38 7.41 4.09 -15.06
CA LEU A 38 5.97 4.37 -14.97
C LEU A 38 5.12 3.15 -15.34
N GLY A 39 4.34 2.66 -14.38
CA GLY A 39 3.31 1.63 -14.58
C GLY A 39 1.90 2.19 -14.68
N SER A 40 1.55 3.20 -13.87
CA SER A 40 0.26 3.89 -13.93
C SER A 40 0.34 5.34 -13.48
N ALA A 41 -0.66 6.14 -13.90
CA ALA A 41 -0.82 7.53 -13.46
C ALA A 41 -2.30 7.89 -13.33
N ASN A 42 -2.64 8.62 -12.28
CA ASN A 42 -4.01 9.02 -12.02
C ASN A 42 -4.44 10.21 -12.88
N GLN A 43 -5.11 9.88 -13.97
CA GLN A 43 -5.78 10.86 -14.82
C GLN A 43 -7.25 10.47 -14.98
N LEU A 44 -8.14 11.35 -14.53
CA LEU A 44 -9.57 11.13 -14.64
C LEU A 44 -10.00 11.14 -16.11
N LYS A 45 -10.92 10.24 -16.49
CA LYS A 45 -11.55 10.23 -17.81
C LYS A 45 -12.53 11.40 -17.95
N ALA A 46 -12.88 11.79 -19.18
CA ALA A 46 -13.86 12.86 -19.44
C ALA A 46 -15.22 12.59 -18.76
N LYS A 47 -15.68 11.33 -18.75
CA LYS A 47 -16.93 10.94 -18.08
C LYS A 47 -16.94 11.25 -16.57
N HIS A 48 -15.77 11.26 -15.91
CA HIS A 48 -15.65 11.53 -14.48
C HIS A 48 -15.81 13.01 -14.12
N GLN A 49 -15.85 13.91 -15.11
CA GLN A 49 -16.14 15.33 -14.87
C GLN A 49 -17.58 15.56 -14.37
N GLN A 50 -18.48 14.60 -14.64
CA GLN A 50 -19.88 14.65 -14.19
C GLN A 50 -20.07 14.15 -12.75
N LEU A 51 -19.06 13.50 -12.17
CA LEU A 51 -19.10 13.03 -10.80
C LEU A 51 -18.98 14.19 -9.80
N SER A 52 -19.54 13.98 -8.62
CA SER A 52 -19.36 14.90 -7.49
C SER A 52 -17.87 15.06 -7.15
N GLU A 53 -17.54 16.15 -6.45
CA GLU A 53 -16.17 16.39 -6.00
C GLU A 53 -15.65 15.26 -5.08
N GLN A 54 -16.53 14.72 -4.23
CA GLN A 54 -16.21 13.62 -3.32
C GLN A 54 -15.90 12.32 -4.08
N GLU A 55 -16.66 11.99 -5.11
CA GLU A 55 -16.40 10.81 -5.95
C GLU A 55 -15.09 10.97 -6.74
N ARG A 56 -14.86 12.16 -7.31
CA ARG A 56 -13.58 12.44 -7.98
C ARG A 56 -12.39 12.37 -7.03
N PHE A 57 -12.57 12.82 -5.77
CA PHE A 57 -11.52 12.72 -4.76
C PHE A 57 -11.20 11.25 -4.46
N LYS A 58 -12.20 10.38 -4.29
CA LYS A 58 -11.98 8.94 -4.10
C LYS A 58 -11.19 8.32 -5.25
N LEU A 59 -11.55 8.62 -6.50
CA LEU A 59 -10.80 8.14 -7.66
C LEU A 59 -9.34 8.63 -7.67
N ARG A 60 -9.09 9.86 -7.21
CA ARG A 60 -7.73 10.44 -7.13
C ARG A 60 -6.84 9.78 -6.09
N LEU A 61 -7.40 9.04 -5.14
CA LEU A 61 -6.62 8.27 -4.17
C LEU A 61 -5.95 7.04 -4.79
N SER A 62 -6.52 6.50 -5.88
CA SER A 62 -5.96 5.37 -6.61
C SER A 62 -4.66 5.74 -7.32
N GLN A 63 -3.84 4.75 -7.67
CA GLN A 63 -2.62 4.95 -8.46
C GLN A 63 -2.92 5.21 -9.95
N GLY A 64 -4.21 5.29 -10.30
CA GLY A 64 -4.66 5.63 -11.64
C GLY A 64 -4.59 4.47 -12.63
N ARG A 65 -4.37 4.79 -13.91
CA ARG A 65 -4.51 3.85 -15.02
C ARG A 65 -3.19 3.69 -15.77
N PRO A 66 -2.96 2.55 -16.43
CA PRO A 66 -1.80 2.36 -17.29
C PRO A 66 -1.80 3.39 -18.42
N PRO A 67 -0.62 3.93 -18.80
CA PRO A 67 -0.46 4.74 -19.99
C PRO A 67 -0.57 3.86 -21.24
N PHE A 68 -0.72 4.50 -22.41
CA PHE A 68 -0.74 3.80 -23.68
C PHE A 68 0.52 2.92 -23.87
N GLY A 69 0.33 1.67 -24.26
CA GLY A 69 1.42 0.69 -24.43
C GLY A 69 1.80 -0.10 -23.19
N VAL A 70 1.03 0.06 -22.11
CA VAL A 70 1.13 -0.75 -20.88
C VAL A 70 -0.23 -1.37 -20.59
N ASP A 71 -0.22 -2.64 -20.24
CA ASP A 71 -1.38 -3.38 -19.77
C ASP A 71 -1.17 -3.85 -18.33
N LEU A 72 -2.27 -3.86 -17.56
CA LEU A 72 -2.32 -4.38 -16.21
C LEU A 72 -3.33 -5.53 -16.13
N ARG A 73 -3.01 -6.55 -15.34
CA ARG A 73 -3.99 -7.57 -14.94
C ARG A 73 -3.79 -7.95 -13.47
N LEU A 74 -4.84 -8.53 -12.90
CA LEU A 74 -4.78 -9.15 -11.59
C LEU A 74 -4.93 -10.66 -11.75
N THR A 75 -4.18 -11.42 -10.96
CA THR A 75 -4.25 -12.87 -10.96
C THR A 75 -4.46 -13.40 -9.55
N ASP A 76 -5.12 -14.56 -9.48
CA ASP A 76 -5.32 -15.32 -8.24
C ASP A 76 -4.32 -16.47 -8.20
N GLU A 77 -3.33 -16.38 -7.32
CA GLU A 77 -2.28 -17.40 -7.19
C GLU A 77 -2.84 -18.74 -6.68
N GLU A 78 -3.81 -18.71 -5.77
CA GLU A 78 -4.44 -19.91 -5.22
C GLU A 78 -5.24 -20.68 -6.27
N LYS A 79 -5.71 -19.99 -7.31
CA LYS A 79 -6.42 -20.57 -8.46
C LYS A 79 -5.52 -20.76 -9.70
N GLY A 80 -4.20 -20.87 -9.51
CA GLY A 80 -3.27 -21.14 -10.61
C GLY A 80 -3.02 -19.94 -11.52
N ASN A 81 -2.98 -18.75 -10.96
CA ASN A 81 -2.74 -17.49 -11.67
C ASN A 81 -3.77 -17.14 -12.75
N HIS A 82 -5.02 -17.56 -12.58
CA HIS A 82 -6.10 -17.12 -13.46
C HIS A 82 -6.35 -15.63 -13.30
N GLU A 83 -6.57 -14.93 -14.43
CA GLU A 83 -6.96 -13.52 -14.40
C GLU A 83 -8.33 -13.37 -13.73
N ILE A 84 -8.45 -12.41 -12.82
CA ILE A 84 -9.67 -12.09 -12.09
C ILE A 84 -10.35 -10.84 -12.68
N ALA A 85 -11.62 -10.66 -12.34
CA ALA A 85 -12.44 -9.58 -12.88
C ALA A 85 -11.94 -8.20 -12.43
N ARG A 86 -12.15 -7.18 -13.27
CA ARG A 86 -11.86 -5.77 -13.00
C ARG A 86 -13.10 -5.10 -12.41
N ASP A 87 -13.52 -5.52 -11.24
CA ASP A 87 -14.72 -5.03 -10.56
C ASP A 87 -14.42 -3.97 -9.48
N GLY A 88 -13.14 -3.69 -9.21
CA GLY A 88 -12.70 -2.78 -8.17
C GLY A 88 -12.75 -3.35 -6.75
N GLU A 89 -13.20 -4.59 -6.59
CA GLU A 89 -13.41 -5.25 -5.29
C GLU A 89 -12.49 -6.45 -5.09
N GLN A 90 -12.37 -7.30 -6.11
CA GLN A 90 -11.50 -8.48 -6.04
C GLN A 90 -10.03 -8.08 -5.98
N ILE A 91 -9.36 -8.62 -4.98
CA ILE A 91 -7.94 -8.41 -4.72
C ILE A 91 -7.13 -9.51 -5.41
N GLY A 92 -6.04 -9.15 -6.08
CA GLY A 92 -5.14 -10.12 -6.72
C GLY A 92 -3.72 -9.63 -6.88
N ASN A 93 -2.85 -10.54 -7.32
CA ASN A 93 -1.47 -10.22 -7.65
C ASN A 93 -1.42 -9.37 -8.92
N LEU A 94 -0.78 -8.19 -8.81
CA LEU A 94 -0.65 -7.26 -9.91
C LEU A 94 0.43 -7.72 -10.87
N GLN A 95 0.06 -7.92 -12.12
CA GLN A 95 0.97 -8.18 -13.22
C GLN A 95 0.90 -7.08 -14.27
N ILE A 96 2.05 -6.78 -14.88
CA ILE A 96 2.20 -5.70 -15.86
C ILE A 96 2.89 -6.20 -17.13
N LYS A 97 2.49 -5.67 -18.27
CA LYS A 97 3.09 -5.94 -19.58
C LYS A 97 3.18 -4.66 -20.40
N GLY A 98 4.24 -4.47 -21.15
CA GLY A 98 4.38 -3.28 -21.99
C GLY A 98 5.77 -3.12 -22.60
N HIS A 99 5.90 -2.13 -23.51
CA HIS A 99 7.11 -1.94 -24.32
C HIS A 99 8.36 -1.54 -23.52
N TRP A 100 8.21 -0.99 -22.31
CA TRP A 100 9.31 -0.55 -21.46
C TRP A 100 9.38 -1.29 -20.14
N ILE A 101 8.61 -2.39 -20.02
CA ILE A 101 8.67 -3.27 -18.85
C ILE A 101 9.90 -4.16 -18.99
N ILE A 102 10.53 -4.48 -17.85
CA ILE A 102 11.69 -5.36 -17.79
C ILE A 102 11.45 -6.68 -18.50
N ASP A 103 12.48 -7.19 -19.19
CA ASP A 103 12.52 -8.56 -19.68
C ASP A 103 13.39 -9.46 -18.77
N SER A 104 14.55 -8.96 -18.37
CA SER A 104 15.48 -9.69 -17.51
C SER A 104 16.28 -8.74 -16.61
N TYR A 105 16.77 -9.23 -15.46
CA TYR A 105 17.66 -8.48 -14.60
C TYR A 105 19.11 -8.53 -15.13
N PHE A 106 19.83 -7.44 -14.95
CA PHE A 106 21.25 -7.39 -15.32
C PHE A 106 22.04 -8.53 -14.69
N GLY A 107 22.80 -9.25 -15.53
CA GLY A 107 23.62 -10.40 -15.12
C GLY A 107 22.81 -11.67 -14.82
N LYS A 108 21.53 -11.74 -15.23
CA LYS A 108 20.71 -12.95 -15.22
C LYS A 108 20.40 -13.36 -16.64
N ASP A 109 20.52 -14.67 -16.94
CA ASP A 109 20.17 -15.24 -18.25
C ASP A 109 18.69 -15.60 -18.33
N GLU A 110 18.00 -15.68 -17.19
CA GLU A 110 16.59 -16.02 -17.09
C GLU A 110 15.71 -14.78 -17.27
N SER A 111 14.61 -14.92 -18.02
CA SER A 111 13.56 -13.89 -18.13
C SER A 111 12.91 -13.68 -16.76
N ALA A 112 12.61 -12.42 -16.46
CA ALA A 112 11.83 -12.04 -15.29
C ALA A 112 10.31 -12.14 -15.54
N LEU A 113 9.93 -12.49 -16.78
CA LEU A 113 8.53 -12.57 -17.19
C LEU A 113 7.96 -13.97 -16.95
N THR A 114 6.67 -14.03 -16.73
CA THR A 114 5.89 -15.27 -16.78
C THR A 114 5.93 -15.89 -18.18
N THR A 115 5.51 -17.13 -18.33
CA THR A 115 5.51 -17.85 -19.61
C THR A 115 4.66 -17.18 -20.71
N ASP A 116 3.67 -16.37 -20.33
CA ASP A 116 2.80 -15.59 -21.22
C ASP A 116 3.22 -14.11 -21.34
N GLY A 117 4.42 -13.77 -20.83
CA GLY A 117 5.09 -12.49 -21.07
C GLY A 117 4.62 -11.34 -20.16
N TRP A 118 4.17 -11.62 -18.94
CA TRP A 118 3.85 -10.64 -17.93
C TRP A 118 4.93 -10.58 -16.85
N PHE A 119 5.16 -9.40 -16.33
CA PHE A 119 6.01 -9.21 -15.15
C PHE A 119 5.15 -9.20 -13.88
N ASP A 120 5.50 -10.05 -12.91
CA ASP A 120 4.89 -10.04 -11.58
C ASP A 120 5.53 -8.94 -10.73
N THR A 121 4.73 -7.96 -10.32
CA THR A 121 5.23 -6.78 -9.61
C THR A 121 5.49 -7.03 -8.13
N GLY A 122 4.90 -8.10 -7.58
CA GLY A 122 4.87 -8.37 -6.14
C GLY A 122 3.97 -7.39 -5.38
N ASP A 123 3.14 -6.61 -6.06
CA ASP A 123 2.09 -5.78 -5.45
C ASP A 123 0.75 -6.52 -5.49
N ILE A 124 -0.06 -6.31 -4.46
CA ILE A 124 -1.44 -6.77 -4.36
C ILE A 124 -2.35 -5.58 -4.58
N ALA A 125 -3.35 -5.73 -5.44
CA ALA A 125 -4.16 -4.61 -5.88
C ALA A 125 -5.60 -5.00 -6.24
N THR A 126 -6.45 -3.99 -6.45
CA THR A 126 -7.71 -4.08 -7.18
C THR A 126 -7.62 -3.29 -8.48
N LEU A 127 -8.41 -3.68 -9.49
CA LEU A 127 -8.60 -2.94 -10.73
C LEU A 127 -10.11 -2.75 -10.96
N ASP A 128 -10.53 -1.52 -11.25
CA ASP A 128 -11.91 -1.28 -11.62
C ASP A 128 -12.15 -1.42 -13.14
N GLU A 129 -13.41 -1.39 -13.57
CA GLU A 129 -13.82 -1.47 -14.98
C GLU A 129 -13.21 -0.35 -15.85
N ASP A 130 -12.88 0.78 -15.25
CA ASP A 130 -12.23 1.91 -15.90
C ASP A 130 -10.71 1.77 -16.00
N GLY A 131 -10.15 0.73 -15.36
CA GLY A 131 -8.74 0.43 -15.29
C GLY A 131 -8.00 1.22 -14.21
N PHE A 132 -8.71 1.80 -13.21
CA PHE A 132 -8.04 2.41 -12.07
C PHE A 132 -7.48 1.35 -11.15
N LEU A 133 -6.18 1.44 -10.94
CA LEU A 133 -5.40 0.61 -10.04
C LEU A 133 -5.47 1.17 -8.62
N CYS A 134 -5.84 0.32 -7.66
CA CYS A 134 -5.71 0.60 -6.24
C CYS A 134 -4.81 -0.45 -5.59
N ILE A 135 -3.58 -0.06 -5.24
CA ILE A 135 -2.63 -0.96 -4.56
C ILE A 135 -3.03 -1.06 -3.11
N SER A 136 -3.27 -2.29 -2.68
CA SER A 136 -3.60 -2.60 -1.28
C SER A 136 -2.33 -2.75 -0.45
N ASP A 137 -1.34 -3.51 -0.95
CA ASP A 137 -0.08 -3.74 -0.25
C ASP A 137 0.96 -4.41 -1.17
N ARG A 138 2.15 -4.68 -0.62
CA ARG A 138 3.09 -5.66 -1.15
C ARG A 138 2.68 -7.06 -0.70
N SER A 139 2.80 -8.07 -1.56
CA SER A 139 2.47 -9.46 -1.20
C SER A 139 3.18 -9.95 0.08
N LYS A 140 4.44 -9.54 0.26
CA LYS A 140 5.26 -9.85 1.45
C LYS A 140 4.96 -9.01 2.69
N ASP A 141 4.20 -7.92 2.58
CA ASP A 141 3.87 -6.99 3.65
C ASP A 141 2.39 -7.07 4.05
N LEU A 142 1.58 -7.72 3.23
CA LEU A 142 0.18 -8.02 3.51
C LEU A 142 0.11 -9.00 4.71
N ILE A 143 -0.76 -8.71 5.67
CA ILE A 143 -0.83 -9.42 6.95
C ILE A 143 -1.95 -10.45 6.89
N LYS A 144 -1.63 -11.73 7.09
CA LYS A 144 -2.61 -12.82 7.07
C LYS A 144 -3.09 -13.15 8.48
N SER A 145 -4.23 -12.61 8.87
CA SER A 145 -4.80 -12.78 10.21
C SER A 145 -6.03 -13.69 10.19
N GLY A 146 -5.89 -14.92 10.71
CA GLY A 146 -7.00 -15.89 10.77
C GLY A 146 -7.58 -16.26 9.41
N GLY A 147 -6.83 -16.17 8.33
CA GLY A 147 -7.27 -16.43 6.98
C GLY A 147 -7.75 -15.21 6.19
N GLU A 148 -7.91 -14.07 6.85
CA GLU A 148 -8.29 -12.79 6.24
C GLU A 148 -7.07 -11.90 6.01
N TRP A 149 -7.13 -11.05 4.98
CA TRP A 149 -6.03 -10.16 4.64
C TRP A 149 -6.23 -8.77 5.23
N ILE A 150 -5.16 -8.23 5.85
CA ILE A 150 -5.12 -6.86 6.40
C ILE A 150 -4.03 -6.09 5.65
N SER A 151 -4.39 -4.94 5.09
CA SER A 151 -3.43 -4.04 4.44
C SER A 151 -2.60 -3.29 5.46
N SER A 152 -1.28 -3.49 5.41
CA SER A 152 -0.36 -2.71 6.24
C SER A 152 -0.33 -1.24 5.85
N VAL A 153 -0.49 -0.93 4.55
CA VAL A 153 -0.52 0.44 4.02
C VAL A 153 -1.76 1.21 4.48
N GLU A 154 -2.92 0.56 4.54
CA GLU A 154 -4.13 1.19 5.06
C GLU A 154 -3.97 1.58 6.53
N LEU A 155 -3.44 0.66 7.33
CA LEU A 155 -3.18 0.91 8.74
C LEU A 155 -2.12 2.01 8.96
N GLU A 156 -1.06 2.05 8.14
CA GLU A 156 -0.06 3.13 8.15
C GLU A 156 -0.67 4.49 7.84
N ASN A 157 -1.49 4.58 6.80
CA ASN A 157 -2.17 5.82 6.41
C ASN A 157 -3.09 6.34 7.52
N LEU A 158 -3.78 5.44 8.22
CA LEU A 158 -4.59 5.81 9.38
C LEU A 158 -3.73 6.31 10.53
N ALA A 159 -2.67 5.58 10.90
CA ALA A 159 -1.77 6.01 11.96
C ALA A 159 -1.14 7.38 11.69
N MET A 160 -0.68 7.62 10.46
CA MET A 160 -0.11 8.90 10.05
C MET A 160 -1.15 10.03 10.00
N GLY A 161 -2.44 9.72 9.99
CA GLY A 161 -3.52 10.68 10.16
C GLY A 161 -3.71 11.16 11.60
N HIS A 162 -3.08 10.52 12.59
CA HIS A 162 -3.12 10.94 13.99
C HIS A 162 -2.27 12.19 14.22
N SER A 163 -2.81 13.18 14.96
CA SER A 163 -2.15 14.47 15.20
C SER A 163 -0.75 14.37 15.81
N ASP A 164 -0.51 13.33 16.61
CA ASP A 164 0.70 13.14 17.40
C ASP A 164 1.73 12.18 16.79
N ILE A 165 1.40 11.56 15.67
CA ILE A 165 2.30 10.64 14.96
C ILE A 165 3.02 11.37 13.84
N LEU A 166 4.35 11.24 13.82
CA LEU A 166 5.21 11.78 12.77
C LEU A 166 5.37 10.78 11.63
N MET A 167 5.59 9.50 11.97
CA MET A 167 5.81 8.42 11.01
C MET A 167 5.31 7.11 11.63
N ALA A 168 4.73 6.23 10.80
CA ALA A 168 4.31 4.91 11.22
C ALA A 168 4.60 3.87 10.15
N ALA A 169 5.06 2.70 10.56
CA ALA A 169 5.14 1.49 9.77
C ALA A 169 4.29 0.41 10.44
N VAL A 170 3.60 -0.39 9.64
CA VAL A 170 2.83 -1.53 10.13
C VAL A 170 3.44 -2.80 9.57
N ILE A 171 3.64 -3.77 10.45
CA ILE A 171 4.21 -5.08 10.12
C ILE A 171 3.34 -6.20 10.68
N ALA A 172 3.45 -7.37 10.07
CA ALA A 172 2.97 -8.62 10.64
C ALA A 172 3.83 -9.00 11.85
N ALA A 173 3.20 -9.38 12.96
CA ALA A 173 3.83 -10.06 14.08
C ALA A 173 3.18 -11.44 14.25
N GLU A 174 4.01 -12.46 14.54
CA GLU A 174 3.55 -13.82 14.78
C GLU A 174 2.58 -13.88 15.97
N HIS A 175 1.46 -14.58 15.80
CA HIS A 175 0.43 -14.68 16.82
C HIS A 175 -0.03 -16.13 17.00
N PRO A 176 -0.08 -16.68 18.24
CA PRO A 176 -0.30 -18.12 18.46
C PRO A 176 -1.68 -18.64 18.01
N LYS A 177 -2.66 -17.74 17.85
CA LYS A 177 -4.03 -18.10 17.47
C LYS A 177 -4.38 -17.71 16.02
N TRP A 178 -3.83 -16.59 15.54
CA TRP A 178 -4.26 -15.94 14.30
C TRP A 178 -3.24 -16.02 13.17
N ASP A 179 -2.14 -16.77 13.37
CA ASP A 179 -0.98 -16.81 12.51
C ASP A 179 -0.20 -15.49 12.56
N GLU A 180 -0.80 -14.41 12.07
CA GLU A 180 -0.25 -13.07 12.13
C GLU A 180 -1.25 -12.06 12.68
N ARG A 181 -0.72 -11.02 13.34
CA ARG A 181 -1.49 -9.82 13.73
C ARG A 181 -0.70 -8.56 13.38
N PRO A 182 -1.42 -7.47 12.99
CA PRO A 182 -0.77 -6.20 12.75
C PRO A 182 -0.25 -5.59 14.05
N ILE A 183 0.96 -5.03 13.98
CA ILE A 183 1.50 -4.13 15.00
C ILE A 183 2.00 -2.85 14.34
N VAL A 184 1.86 -1.73 15.04
CA VAL A 184 2.32 -0.42 14.57
C VAL A 184 3.65 -0.09 15.21
N ILE A 185 4.64 0.26 14.40
CA ILE A 185 5.89 0.86 14.84
C ILE A 185 5.80 2.34 14.52
N ALA A 186 5.82 3.21 15.52
CA ALA A 186 5.52 4.63 15.35
C ALA A 186 6.59 5.55 15.93
N VAL A 187 6.83 6.65 15.24
CA VAL A 187 7.63 7.79 15.73
C VAL A 187 6.65 8.90 16.13
N LYS A 188 6.75 9.36 17.36
CA LYS A 188 5.93 10.48 17.86
C LYS A 188 6.42 11.81 17.30
N LYS A 189 5.53 12.79 17.19
CA LYS A 189 5.94 14.19 17.00
C LYS A 189 6.64 14.70 18.28
N PRO A 190 7.49 15.72 18.15
CA PRO A 190 8.09 16.38 19.32
C PRO A 190 7.03 16.78 20.34
N ASP A 191 7.33 16.60 21.61
CA ASP A 191 6.47 16.95 22.76
C ASP A 191 5.15 16.17 22.88
N SER A 192 4.93 15.16 22.02
CA SER A 192 3.75 14.31 22.09
C SER A 192 3.76 13.37 23.28
N THR A 193 2.65 13.33 24.01
CA THR A 193 2.40 12.43 25.15
C THR A 193 1.47 11.28 24.80
N VAL A 194 1.18 11.07 23.49
CA VAL A 194 0.26 10.00 23.06
C VAL A 194 0.72 8.65 23.57
N THR A 195 -0.23 7.86 24.04
CA THR A 195 -0.01 6.50 24.54
C THR A 195 -0.31 5.48 23.45
N GLU A 196 0.14 4.24 23.67
CA GLU A 196 -0.24 3.09 22.83
C GLU A 196 -1.76 3.01 22.66
N GLN A 197 -2.49 3.05 23.77
CA GLN A 197 -3.96 2.98 23.76
C GLN A 197 -4.58 4.15 22.97
N GLY A 198 -4.04 5.36 23.08
CA GLY A 198 -4.54 6.51 22.33
C GLY A 198 -4.43 6.35 20.82
N VAL A 199 -3.36 5.71 20.36
CA VAL A 199 -3.22 5.38 18.93
C VAL A 199 -4.16 4.23 18.53
N LEU A 200 -4.31 3.20 19.36
CA LEU A 200 -5.26 2.09 19.09
C LEU A 200 -6.71 2.59 19.06
N ASP A 201 -7.09 3.47 19.97
CA ASP A 201 -8.44 4.07 20.00
C ASP A 201 -8.72 4.90 18.75
N TYR A 202 -7.68 5.47 18.12
CA TYR A 202 -7.83 6.23 16.87
C TYR A 202 -8.26 5.37 15.69
N TYR A 203 -8.01 4.06 15.71
CA TYR A 203 -8.49 3.13 14.68
C TYR A 203 -9.98 2.78 14.86
N THR A 204 -10.53 2.96 16.07
CA THR A 204 -11.92 2.62 16.38
C THR A 204 -12.86 3.40 15.46
N ASP A 205 -13.89 2.74 14.94
CA ASP A 205 -14.89 3.27 13.99
C ASP A 205 -14.36 3.66 12.60
N LYS A 206 -13.05 3.49 12.33
CA LYS A 206 -12.45 3.74 11.03
C LYS A 206 -12.21 2.47 10.22
N ILE A 207 -12.00 1.35 10.91
CA ILE A 207 -11.80 0.02 10.34
C ILE A 207 -12.57 -1.03 11.15
N ALA A 208 -12.68 -2.23 10.63
CA ALA A 208 -13.30 -3.33 11.35
C ALA A 208 -12.46 -3.73 12.58
N LYS A 209 -13.12 -4.14 13.68
CA LYS A 209 -12.44 -4.47 14.94
C LYS A 209 -11.31 -5.51 14.79
N TRP A 210 -11.50 -6.47 13.92
CA TRP A 210 -10.52 -7.54 13.68
C TRP A 210 -9.27 -7.04 12.94
N GLN A 211 -9.32 -5.89 12.29
CA GLN A 211 -8.19 -5.25 11.60
C GLN A 211 -7.36 -4.35 12.53
N ILE A 212 -7.91 -3.96 13.69
CA ILE A 212 -7.21 -3.07 14.62
C ILE A 212 -5.90 -3.72 15.06
N PRO A 213 -4.76 -3.00 15.03
CA PRO A 213 -3.48 -3.51 15.49
C PRO A 213 -3.51 -3.97 16.96
N ASP A 214 -2.77 -5.03 17.27
CA ASP A 214 -2.70 -5.56 18.64
C ASP A 214 -1.75 -4.75 19.54
N ARG A 215 -0.78 -4.05 18.94
CA ARG A 215 0.24 -3.25 19.67
C ARG A 215 0.65 -2.01 18.88
N VAL A 216 1.08 -1.00 19.65
CA VAL A 216 1.83 0.15 19.12
C VAL A 216 3.15 0.26 19.87
N ILE A 217 4.25 0.20 19.14
CA ILE A 217 5.60 0.33 19.70
C ILE A 217 6.16 1.67 19.24
N PHE A 218 6.51 2.52 20.23
CA PHE A 218 7.14 3.79 19.92
C PHE A 218 8.66 3.64 19.82
N VAL A 219 9.22 4.22 18.78
CA VAL A 219 10.65 4.22 18.47
C VAL A 219 11.14 5.63 18.16
N ASP A 220 12.43 5.86 18.28
CA ASP A 220 13.03 7.15 17.94
C ASP A 220 13.10 7.38 16.42
N SER A 221 13.25 6.31 15.64
CA SER A 221 13.30 6.36 14.18
C SER A 221 12.89 5.04 13.54
N ILE A 222 12.34 5.12 12.32
CA ILE A 222 12.07 3.95 11.46
C ILE A 222 13.21 3.85 10.44
N PRO A 223 13.79 2.65 10.24
CA PRO A 223 14.86 2.45 9.25
C PRO A 223 14.34 2.73 7.84
N LEU A 224 15.09 3.52 7.09
CA LEU A 224 14.78 3.91 5.72
C LEU A 224 15.86 3.44 4.75
N SER A 225 15.47 3.08 3.54
CA SER A 225 16.39 2.84 2.43
C SER A 225 17.02 4.14 1.95
N GLY A 226 18.06 4.07 1.13
CA GLY A 226 18.67 5.24 0.48
C GLY A 226 17.70 6.06 -0.39
N THR A 227 16.55 5.51 -0.74
CA THR A 227 15.46 6.18 -1.48
C THR A 227 14.32 6.66 -0.59
N GLY A 228 14.47 6.58 0.74
CA GLY A 228 13.47 7.03 1.72
C GLY A 228 12.31 6.06 1.97
N LYS A 229 12.37 4.81 1.47
CA LYS A 229 11.34 3.79 1.73
C LYS A 229 11.60 3.09 3.07
N MET A 230 10.54 2.84 3.85
CA MET A 230 10.62 2.11 5.12
C MET A 230 11.11 0.67 4.90
N LEU A 231 12.08 0.24 5.71
CA LEU A 231 12.67 -1.09 5.65
C LEU A 231 11.91 -2.06 6.59
N LYS A 232 10.67 -2.40 6.22
CA LYS A 232 9.80 -3.29 7.02
C LYS A 232 10.45 -4.64 7.36
N ARG A 233 11.36 -5.14 6.50
CA ARG A 233 12.11 -6.38 6.77
C ARG A 233 12.92 -6.28 8.07
N GLU A 234 13.55 -5.13 8.33
CA GLU A 234 14.34 -4.92 9.56
C GLU A 234 13.42 -4.82 10.77
N LEU A 235 12.28 -4.13 10.63
CA LEU A 235 11.27 -4.05 11.68
C LEU A 235 10.69 -5.43 12.03
N ARG A 236 10.40 -6.27 11.03
CA ARG A 236 9.95 -7.66 11.28
C ARG A 236 11.01 -8.49 11.99
N ALA A 237 12.28 -8.35 11.63
CA ALA A 237 13.36 -9.05 12.30
C ALA A 237 13.48 -8.66 13.78
N GLN A 238 13.16 -7.42 14.12
CA GLN A 238 13.26 -6.89 15.49
C GLN A 238 12.00 -7.10 16.32
N TYR A 239 10.81 -6.96 15.73
CA TYR A 239 9.54 -6.89 16.46
C TYR A 239 8.54 -8.00 16.06
N GLY A 240 8.87 -8.83 15.07
CA GLY A 240 7.93 -9.82 14.53
C GLY A 240 7.46 -10.88 15.52
N GLN A 241 8.13 -11.06 16.65
CA GLN A 241 7.77 -12.05 17.68
C GLN A 241 7.24 -11.46 18.98
N VAL A 242 7.05 -10.15 19.04
CA VAL A 242 6.67 -9.44 20.27
C VAL A 242 5.33 -9.88 20.88
N LEU A 243 4.44 -10.46 20.07
CA LEU A 243 3.13 -10.96 20.54
C LEU A 243 3.22 -12.38 21.13
N LEU A 244 4.27 -13.14 20.82
CA LEU A 244 4.53 -14.46 21.41
C LEU A 244 5.02 -14.36 22.86
N GLU A 245 5.78 -13.31 23.18
CA GLU A 245 6.38 -13.11 24.49
C GLU A 245 5.35 -12.77 25.60
N GLN A 246 4.13 -12.38 25.22
CA GLN A 246 3.07 -11.96 26.16
C GLN A 246 2.17 -13.10 26.63
N ASN A 247 2.29 -14.30 26.05
CA ASN A 247 1.61 -15.51 26.50
C ASN A 247 2.66 -16.58 26.84
N PRO A 248 3.35 -16.48 27.99
CA PRO A 248 4.09 -17.64 28.48
C PRO A 248 3.07 -18.74 28.80
N VAL A 249 3.20 -19.90 28.13
CA VAL A 249 2.42 -21.12 28.34
C VAL A 249 2.51 -21.57 29.80
#